data_d05b8393e048f50d84d2d7e0377e2f16
#
_entry.id   d05b8393e048f50d84d2d7e0377e2f16
#
_cell.length_a   1.000
_cell.length_b   1.000
_cell.length_c   1.000
_cell.angle_alpha   90.00
_cell.angle_beta   90.00
_cell.angle_gamma   90.00
#
_symmetry.space_group_name_H-M   'P 1'
#
loop_
_entity.id
_entity.type
_entity.pdbx_description
1 polymer ?
#
loop_
_entity_poly.entity_id
_entity_poly.type
_entity_poly.pdbx_seq_one_letter_code
_entity_poly.pdbx_strand_id
1 'polypeptide(L)'
;MCIRDSYFHAEIDPKKKPYTIVIPPPNITGQLHMGHALDNTLQDILIRWRRMQGYSALWLPGTDHASIATEAKIVGKMKEEGLTKEQIGREEFLKRAWDWKRVYGGRIVQQLKKLGSSCDWERERFTLDEGCSRAVQKVFMDLYNKGLIYHGVRMINWCPNCKTSISDIECEYEEQDGFFWHINYPLADGSGFVEIATTRPETLLGDSALALSLIHISEPTRHAQIS
;
A
#
# COMPACT_ATOMS: atom_id res chain seq x y z
N MET A 1 7.02 32.19 -19.60
CA MET A 1 7.75 30.95 -19.94
C MET A 1 6.71 29.88 -20.12
N CYS A 2 6.56 29.39 -21.34
CA CYS A 2 5.43 28.53 -21.68
C CYS A 2 5.77 27.08 -21.33
N ILE A 3 5.04 26.48 -20.39
CA ILE A 3 5.15 25.08 -19.98
C ILE A 3 4.81 24.13 -21.17
N ARG A 4 4.28 24.68 -22.26
CA ARG A 4 3.81 23.94 -23.44
C ARG A 4 4.88 23.64 -24.48
N ASP A 5 6.10 24.11 -24.32
CA ASP A 5 7.08 24.16 -25.38
C ASP A 5 8.15 23.06 -25.31
N SER A 6 7.85 21.90 -24.70
CA SER A 6 8.80 20.77 -24.55
C SER A 6 10.15 21.13 -23.91
N TYR A 7 10.26 22.34 -23.34
CA TYR A 7 11.51 22.90 -22.78
C TYR A 7 12.04 22.10 -21.58
N PHE A 8 11.19 21.29 -21.00
CA PHE A 8 11.52 20.45 -19.85
C PHE A 8 11.68 18.97 -20.21
N HIS A 9 11.58 18.68 -21.50
CA HIS A 9 11.87 17.34 -22.00
C HIS A 9 13.33 16.98 -21.74
N ALA A 10 13.58 15.82 -21.15
CA ALA A 10 14.92 15.37 -20.83
C ALA A 10 15.46 14.53 -21.98
N GLU A 11 16.61 14.94 -22.52
CA GLU A 11 17.33 14.18 -23.51
C GLU A 11 18.49 13.42 -22.87
N ILE A 12 18.74 12.21 -23.35
CA ILE A 12 19.91 11.42 -22.94
C ILE A 12 21.13 12.00 -23.61
N ASP A 13 21.99 12.64 -22.85
CA ASP A 13 23.26 13.16 -23.31
C ASP A 13 24.42 12.52 -22.50
N PRO A 14 25.18 11.61 -23.08
CA PRO A 14 26.29 10.92 -22.39
C PRO A 14 27.41 11.85 -21.92
N LYS A 15 27.48 13.09 -22.45
CA LYS A 15 28.46 14.10 -22.04
C LYS A 15 28.03 14.89 -20.80
N LYS A 16 26.75 14.82 -20.43
CA LYS A 16 26.20 15.52 -19.28
C LYS A 16 25.96 14.57 -18.10
N LYS A 17 26.17 15.07 -16.90
CA LYS A 17 25.84 14.30 -15.69
C LYS A 17 24.30 14.14 -15.58
N PRO A 18 23.79 12.94 -15.36
CA PRO A 18 22.37 12.74 -15.17
C PRO A 18 21.92 13.24 -13.79
N TYR A 19 20.70 13.77 -13.72
CA TYR A 19 20.03 14.11 -12.49
C TYR A 19 18.53 13.84 -12.62
N THR A 20 17.99 12.90 -11.85
CA THR A 20 16.61 12.47 -12.00
C THR A 20 15.87 12.60 -10.68
N ILE A 21 14.68 13.21 -10.73
CA ILE A 21 13.69 13.18 -9.66
C ILE A 21 12.46 12.46 -10.21
N VAL A 22 11.98 11.48 -9.50
CA VAL A 22 10.66 10.87 -9.71
C VAL A 22 9.71 11.52 -8.71
N ILE A 23 8.65 12.15 -9.20
CA ILE A 23 7.66 12.77 -8.33
C ILE A 23 7.07 11.70 -7.38
N PRO A 24 6.88 11.98 -6.08
CA PRO A 24 6.00 11.18 -5.27
C PRO A 24 4.59 11.26 -5.88
N PRO A 25 4.08 10.18 -6.50
CA PRO A 25 2.88 10.31 -7.33
C PRO A 25 1.67 10.58 -6.47
N PRO A 26 0.97 11.73 -6.65
CA PRO A 26 -0.22 12.01 -5.89
C PRO A 26 -1.33 11.00 -6.14
N ASN A 27 -2.03 10.62 -5.08
CA ASN A 27 -3.20 9.75 -5.15
C ASN A 27 -4.37 10.44 -5.88
N ILE A 28 -5.04 9.73 -6.78
CA ILE A 28 -6.20 10.27 -7.52
C ILE A 28 -7.48 10.33 -6.66
N THR A 29 -7.35 10.56 -5.36
CA THR A 29 -8.47 10.63 -4.41
C THR A 29 -9.16 11.98 -4.38
N GLY A 30 -8.57 13.00 -4.98
CA GLY A 30 -9.13 14.36 -4.99
C GLY A 30 -8.22 15.38 -5.65
N GLN A 31 -8.19 16.57 -5.06
CA GLN A 31 -7.37 17.71 -5.52
C GLN A 31 -6.06 17.78 -4.72
N LEU A 32 -5.07 18.43 -5.29
CA LEU A 32 -3.84 18.74 -4.56
C LEU A 32 -4.13 19.77 -3.46
N HIS A 33 -3.40 19.67 -2.38
CA HIS A 33 -3.41 20.61 -1.24
C HIS A 33 -2.03 21.26 -1.06
N MET A 34 -1.92 22.17 -0.09
CA MET A 34 -0.69 22.95 0.14
C MET A 34 0.56 22.08 0.40
N GLY A 35 0.40 20.92 1.06
CA GLY A 35 1.52 19.99 1.25
C GLY A 35 2.09 19.49 -0.07
N HIS A 36 1.24 19.16 -1.05
CA HIS A 36 1.70 18.80 -2.40
C HIS A 36 2.38 19.97 -3.11
N ALA A 37 1.85 21.20 -2.93
CA ALA A 37 2.47 22.40 -3.52
C ALA A 37 3.87 22.62 -2.95
N LEU A 38 4.06 22.50 -1.65
CA LEU A 38 5.36 22.64 -0.99
C LEU A 38 6.35 21.58 -1.49
N ASP A 39 5.96 20.29 -1.45
CA ASP A 39 6.79 19.18 -1.91
C ASP A 39 7.24 19.36 -3.37
N ASN A 40 6.29 19.67 -4.25
CA ASN A 40 6.60 19.89 -5.67
C ASN A 40 7.44 21.12 -5.92
N THR A 41 7.27 22.19 -5.13
CA THR A 41 8.09 23.41 -5.24
C THR A 41 9.55 23.11 -4.89
N LEU A 42 9.81 22.34 -3.84
CA LEU A 42 11.18 21.94 -3.47
C LEU A 42 11.84 21.12 -4.58
N GLN A 43 11.14 20.16 -5.17
CA GLN A 43 11.62 19.39 -6.30
C GLN A 43 11.87 20.26 -7.52
N ASP A 44 10.97 21.20 -7.82
CA ASP A 44 11.10 22.11 -8.97
C ASP A 44 12.32 23.02 -8.85
N ILE A 45 12.61 23.53 -7.68
CA ILE A 45 13.82 24.32 -7.38
C ILE A 45 15.08 23.51 -7.70
N LEU A 46 15.14 22.28 -7.19
CA LEU A 46 16.31 21.41 -7.38
C LEU A 46 16.52 21.04 -8.85
N ILE A 47 15.45 20.68 -9.55
CA ILE A 47 15.56 20.27 -10.97
C ILE A 47 15.95 21.44 -11.86
N ARG A 48 15.38 22.65 -11.62
CA ARG A 48 15.74 23.86 -12.35
C ARG A 48 17.18 24.26 -12.11
N TRP A 49 17.62 24.22 -10.87
CA TRP A 49 19.00 24.50 -10.51
C TRP A 49 19.98 23.57 -11.22
N ARG A 50 19.70 22.27 -11.27
CA ARG A 50 20.53 21.30 -11.98
C ARG A 50 20.53 21.52 -13.50
N ARG A 51 19.41 21.88 -14.10
CA ARG A 51 19.37 22.27 -15.51
C ARG A 51 20.25 23.48 -15.81
N MET A 52 20.22 24.49 -14.93
CA MET A 52 21.09 25.67 -15.06
C MET A 52 22.58 25.33 -14.94
N GLN A 53 22.92 24.30 -14.18
CA GLN A 53 24.29 23.78 -14.07
C GLN A 53 24.69 22.88 -15.25
N GLY A 54 23.85 22.69 -16.24
CA GLY A 54 24.14 21.90 -17.45
C GLY A 54 23.95 20.38 -17.29
N TYR A 55 23.27 19.92 -16.25
CA TYR A 55 22.95 18.50 -16.09
C TYR A 55 21.89 18.06 -17.12
N SER A 56 21.93 16.76 -17.51
CA SER A 56 20.80 16.11 -18.16
C SER A 56 19.76 15.78 -17.07
N ALA A 57 18.79 16.69 -16.91
CA ALA A 57 17.90 16.66 -15.76
C ALA A 57 16.48 16.21 -16.17
N LEU A 58 16.02 15.14 -15.55
CA LEU A 58 14.69 14.58 -15.71
C LEU A 58 13.87 14.76 -14.41
N TRP A 59 12.72 15.42 -14.51
CA TRP A 59 11.69 15.33 -13.47
C TRP A 59 10.49 14.59 -14.03
N LEU A 60 10.33 13.35 -13.59
CA LEU A 60 9.30 12.43 -14.07
C LEU A 60 8.00 12.65 -13.30
N PRO A 61 6.92 13.14 -13.95
CA PRO A 61 5.62 13.29 -13.33
C PRO A 61 4.81 11.99 -13.35
N GLY A 62 3.89 11.86 -12.42
CA GLY A 62 2.95 10.73 -12.39
C GLY A 62 1.85 10.92 -11.37
N THR A 63 0.88 10.00 -11.42
CA THR A 63 -0.23 9.89 -10.45
C THR A 63 -0.39 8.45 -10.00
N ASP A 64 -0.86 8.28 -8.77
CA ASP A 64 -1.08 6.95 -8.18
C ASP A 64 -2.56 6.61 -8.14
N HIS A 65 -2.88 5.35 -8.48
CA HIS A 65 -4.24 4.82 -8.43
C HIS A 65 -4.79 4.69 -7.01
N ALA A 66 -3.93 4.49 -5.98
CA ALA A 66 -4.29 4.41 -4.56
C ALA A 66 -5.59 3.61 -4.32
N SER A 67 -5.61 2.33 -4.71
CA SER A 67 -6.82 1.54 -4.95
C SER A 67 -7.85 1.61 -3.82
N ILE A 68 -7.46 1.40 -2.57
CA ILE A 68 -8.36 1.39 -1.39
C ILE A 68 -9.00 2.76 -1.20
N ALA A 69 -8.19 3.82 -1.19
CA ALA A 69 -8.68 5.17 -0.96
C ALA A 69 -9.55 5.68 -2.13
N THR A 70 -9.20 5.37 -3.36
CA THR A 70 -9.97 5.69 -4.55
C THR A 70 -11.29 4.93 -4.58
N GLU A 71 -11.27 3.63 -4.27
CA GLU A 71 -12.47 2.81 -4.14
C GLU A 71 -13.44 3.37 -3.09
N ALA A 72 -12.93 3.75 -1.91
CA ALA A 72 -13.76 4.37 -0.87
C ALA A 72 -14.48 5.64 -1.35
N LYS A 73 -13.79 6.48 -2.14
CA LYS A 73 -14.40 7.68 -2.75
C LYS A 73 -15.48 7.34 -3.76
N ILE A 74 -15.24 6.35 -4.62
CA ILE A 74 -16.21 5.91 -5.63
C ILE A 74 -17.44 5.30 -4.95
N VAL A 75 -17.23 4.42 -3.95
CA VAL A 75 -18.32 3.82 -3.17
C VAL A 75 -19.11 4.88 -2.42
N GLY A 76 -18.45 5.90 -1.85
CA GLY A 76 -19.11 7.03 -1.22
C GLY A 76 -20.06 7.74 -2.19
N LYS A 77 -19.60 8.04 -3.40
CA LYS A 77 -20.43 8.65 -4.45
C LYS A 77 -21.58 7.74 -4.89
N MET A 78 -21.32 6.44 -5.01
CA MET A 78 -22.38 5.46 -5.34
C MET A 78 -23.47 5.42 -4.28
N LYS A 79 -23.11 5.53 -2.98
CA LYS A 79 -24.08 5.60 -1.88
C LYS A 79 -24.99 6.83 -1.98
N GLU A 80 -24.44 7.98 -2.40
CA GLU A 80 -25.24 9.19 -2.69
C GLU A 80 -26.23 8.97 -3.83
N GLU A 81 -25.87 8.12 -4.81
CA GLU A 81 -26.72 7.70 -5.93
C GLU A 81 -27.70 6.56 -5.55
N GLY A 82 -27.62 6.02 -4.33
CA GLY A 82 -28.44 4.89 -3.87
C GLY A 82 -28.03 3.54 -4.46
N LEU A 83 -26.78 3.40 -4.92
CA LEU A 83 -26.23 2.20 -5.56
C LEU A 83 -25.23 1.47 -4.67
N THR A 84 -25.18 0.14 -4.81
CA THR A 84 -24.15 -0.70 -4.16
C THR A 84 -23.28 -1.39 -5.21
N LYS A 85 -22.09 -1.87 -4.78
CA LYS A 85 -21.17 -2.60 -5.68
C LYS A 85 -21.79 -3.88 -6.21
N GLU A 86 -22.56 -4.57 -5.36
CA GLU A 86 -23.24 -5.82 -5.71
C GLU A 86 -24.28 -5.61 -6.81
N GLN A 87 -25.00 -4.47 -6.77
CA GLN A 87 -26.03 -4.14 -7.77
C GLN A 87 -25.44 -3.85 -9.15
N ILE A 88 -24.31 -3.11 -9.21
CA ILE A 88 -23.73 -2.71 -10.48
C ILE A 88 -22.76 -3.75 -11.07
N GLY A 89 -22.22 -4.63 -10.24
CA GLY A 89 -21.24 -5.63 -10.65
C GLY A 89 -19.86 -5.04 -10.95
N ARG A 90 -18.90 -5.95 -11.22
CA ARG A 90 -17.48 -5.60 -11.38
C ARG A 90 -17.20 -4.71 -12.59
N GLU A 91 -17.80 -4.99 -13.72
CA GLU A 91 -17.50 -4.29 -14.98
C GLU A 91 -17.90 -2.81 -14.91
N GLU A 92 -19.11 -2.54 -14.45
CA GLU A 92 -19.58 -1.16 -14.31
C GLU A 92 -18.80 -0.41 -13.20
N PHE A 93 -18.41 -1.11 -12.13
CA PHE A 93 -17.55 -0.52 -11.11
C PHE A 93 -16.18 -0.13 -11.69
N LEU A 94 -15.53 -0.98 -12.46
CA LEU A 94 -14.26 -0.66 -13.12
C LEU A 94 -14.39 0.52 -14.09
N LYS A 95 -15.48 0.59 -14.86
CA LYS A 95 -15.75 1.73 -15.72
C LYS A 95 -15.82 3.04 -14.93
N ARG A 96 -16.54 3.06 -13.82
CA ARG A 96 -16.61 4.20 -12.90
C ARG A 96 -15.23 4.56 -12.33
N ALA A 97 -14.40 3.56 -12.02
CA ALA A 97 -13.04 3.77 -11.53
C ALA A 97 -12.13 4.43 -12.60
N TRP A 98 -12.23 4.01 -13.86
CA TRP A 98 -11.50 4.64 -14.96
C TRP A 98 -12.00 6.05 -15.26
N ASP A 99 -13.31 6.30 -15.17
CA ASP A 99 -13.88 7.64 -15.29
C ASP A 99 -13.38 8.56 -14.15
N TRP A 100 -13.34 8.05 -12.94
CA TRP A 100 -12.76 8.75 -11.80
C TRP A 100 -11.29 9.14 -12.07
N LYS A 101 -10.47 8.19 -12.51
CA LYS A 101 -9.07 8.43 -12.89
C LYS A 101 -8.97 9.52 -13.96
N ARG A 102 -9.80 9.49 -14.98
CA ARG A 102 -9.80 10.48 -16.05
C ARG A 102 -10.05 11.89 -15.53
N VAL A 103 -11.03 12.03 -14.64
CA VAL A 103 -11.41 13.33 -14.09
C VAL A 103 -10.36 13.84 -13.08
N TYR A 104 -10.05 13.07 -12.05
CA TYR A 104 -9.21 13.54 -10.95
C TYR A 104 -7.71 13.47 -11.27
N GLY A 105 -7.25 12.45 -11.98
CA GLY A 105 -5.86 12.40 -12.48
C GLY A 105 -5.56 13.56 -13.43
N GLY A 106 -6.46 13.83 -14.38
CA GLY A 106 -6.33 14.98 -15.26
C GLY A 106 -6.33 16.31 -14.51
N ARG A 107 -7.16 16.46 -13.46
CA ARG A 107 -7.19 17.67 -12.62
C ARG A 107 -5.89 17.89 -11.86
N ILE A 108 -5.32 16.83 -11.28
CA ILE A 108 -4.02 16.89 -10.58
C ILE A 108 -2.93 17.39 -11.52
N VAL A 109 -2.83 16.84 -12.71
CA VAL A 109 -1.85 17.25 -13.72
C VAL A 109 -2.03 18.72 -14.10
N GLN A 110 -3.27 19.18 -14.28
CA GLN A 110 -3.55 20.58 -14.56
C GLN A 110 -3.16 21.50 -13.38
N GLN A 111 -3.37 21.08 -12.14
CA GLN A 111 -2.95 21.82 -10.97
C GLN A 111 -1.42 21.94 -10.90
N LEU A 112 -0.68 20.86 -11.13
CA LEU A 112 0.79 20.90 -11.20
C LEU A 112 1.29 21.84 -12.31
N LYS A 113 0.65 21.82 -13.48
CA LYS A 113 0.96 22.73 -14.58
C LYS A 113 0.68 24.21 -14.20
N LYS A 114 -0.39 24.46 -13.45
CA LYS A 114 -0.71 25.81 -12.95
C LYS A 114 0.28 26.31 -11.90
N LEU A 115 0.81 25.42 -11.06
CA LEU A 115 1.91 25.73 -10.13
C LEU A 115 3.22 26.07 -10.87
N GLY A 116 3.32 25.78 -12.17
CA GLY A 116 4.52 26.03 -12.95
C GLY A 116 5.56 24.92 -12.86
N SER A 117 5.20 23.74 -12.39
CA SER A 117 6.10 22.59 -12.24
C SER A 117 6.79 22.26 -13.57
N SER A 118 8.12 22.21 -13.55
CA SER A 118 8.95 21.97 -14.75
C SER A 118 9.20 20.48 -15.04
N CYS A 119 8.14 19.68 -14.93
CA CYS A 119 8.17 18.26 -15.23
C CYS A 119 8.32 17.97 -16.73
N ASP A 120 8.84 16.81 -17.03
CA ASP A 120 8.79 16.23 -18.39
C ASP A 120 7.40 15.62 -18.65
N TRP A 121 6.50 16.45 -19.14
CA TRP A 121 5.09 16.09 -19.33
C TRP A 121 4.83 15.06 -20.41
N GLU A 122 5.78 14.82 -21.31
CA GLU A 122 5.68 13.79 -22.34
C GLU A 122 5.91 12.39 -21.74
N ARG A 123 6.60 12.32 -20.60
CA ARG A 123 6.86 11.09 -19.86
C ARG A 123 5.91 10.88 -18.68
N GLU A 124 4.78 11.59 -18.62
CA GLU A 124 3.78 11.39 -17.58
C GLU A 124 3.39 9.91 -17.44
N ARG A 125 3.37 9.42 -16.20
CA ARG A 125 3.05 8.03 -15.88
C ARG A 125 1.82 7.94 -14.96
N PHE A 126 1.13 6.83 -15.06
CA PHE A 126 0.11 6.42 -14.11
C PHE A 126 0.45 5.01 -13.62
N THR A 127 0.35 4.76 -12.33
CA THR A 127 0.80 3.50 -11.71
C THR A 127 0.13 2.24 -12.26
N LEU A 128 -1.05 2.37 -12.90
CA LEU A 128 -1.74 1.27 -13.62
C LEU A 128 -1.70 1.43 -15.14
N ASP A 129 -0.81 2.26 -15.70
CA ASP A 129 -0.65 2.29 -17.15
C ASP A 129 -0.04 0.97 -17.66
N GLU A 130 -0.16 0.72 -18.96
CA GLU A 130 0.28 -0.52 -19.57
C GLU A 130 1.77 -0.81 -19.34
N GLY A 131 2.62 0.22 -19.40
CA GLY A 131 4.06 0.08 -19.18
C GLY A 131 4.40 -0.28 -17.73
N CYS A 132 3.80 0.41 -16.76
CA CYS A 132 3.96 0.10 -15.34
C CYS A 132 3.40 -1.30 -15.01
N SER A 133 2.24 -1.65 -15.55
CA SER A 133 1.63 -2.97 -15.34
C SER A 133 2.53 -4.10 -15.87
N ARG A 134 3.09 -3.94 -17.06
CA ARG A 134 4.07 -4.92 -17.62
C ARG A 134 5.34 -5.01 -16.79
N ALA A 135 5.85 -3.88 -16.30
CA ALA A 135 7.04 -3.85 -15.44
C ALA A 135 6.81 -4.60 -14.13
N VAL A 136 5.66 -4.38 -13.48
CA VAL A 136 5.28 -5.09 -12.25
C VAL A 136 5.17 -6.59 -12.49
N GLN A 137 4.49 -7.01 -13.55
CA GLN A 137 4.37 -8.42 -13.92
C GLN A 137 5.73 -9.06 -14.17
N LYS A 138 6.61 -8.37 -14.90
CA LYS A 138 7.97 -8.87 -15.15
C LYS A 138 8.76 -9.06 -13.87
N VAL A 139 8.76 -8.07 -12.98
CA VAL A 139 9.47 -8.15 -11.69
C VAL A 139 8.90 -9.29 -10.83
N PHE A 140 7.58 -9.44 -10.78
CA PHE A 140 6.94 -10.54 -10.05
C PHE A 140 7.41 -11.91 -10.58
N MET A 141 7.39 -12.09 -11.91
CA MET A 141 7.84 -13.34 -12.54
C MET A 141 9.33 -13.60 -12.30
N ASP A 142 10.17 -12.56 -12.41
CA ASP A 142 11.61 -12.70 -12.18
C ASP A 142 11.90 -13.12 -10.71
N LEU A 143 11.18 -12.56 -9.74
CA LEU A 143 11.32 -12.91 -8.32
C LEU A 143 10.78 -14.31 -8.02
N TYR A 144 9.66 -14.68 -8.63
CA TYR A 144 9.12 -16.03 -8.52
C TYR A 144 10.09 -17.09 -9.06
N ASN A 145 10.63 -16.85 -10.24
CA ASN A 145 11.61 -17.75 -10.88
C ASN A 145 12.92 -17.88 -10.07
N LYS A 146 13.27 -16.86 -9.30
CA LYS A 146 14.41 -16.90 -8.36
C LYS A 146 14.09 -17.56 -7.03
N GLY A 147 12.86 -18.03 -6.81
CA GLY A 147 12.41 -18.63 -5.55
C GLY A 147 12.27 -17.64 -4.38
N LEU A 148 12.28 -16.32 -4.66
CA LEU A 148 12.15 -15.29 -3.63
C LEU A 148 10.68 -14.97 -3.27
N ILE A 149 9.75 -15.35 -4.13
CA ILE A 149 8.31 -15.26 -3.90
C ILE A 149 7.72 -16.67 -3.91
N TYR A 150 6.94 -17.00 -2.90
CA TYR A 150 6.23 -18.25 -2.79
C TYR A 150 4.82 -18.03 -2.22
N HIS A 151 3.91 -18.93 -2.52
CA HIS A 151 2.58 -18.93 -1.92
C HIS A 151 2.67 -19.54 -0.51
N GLY A 152 2.21 -18.82 0.48
CA GLY A 152 2.23 -19.25 1.87
C GLY A 152 1.07 -18.70 2.68
N VAL A 153 0.82 -19.31 3.83
CA VAL A 153 -0.21 -18.86 4.77
C VAL A 153 0.48 -18.09 5.89
N ARG A 154 -0.05 -16.92 6.21
CA ARG A 154 0.43 -16.05 7.30
C ARG A 154 -0.77 -15.52 8.08
N MET A 155 -0.57 -15.23 9.36
CA MET A 155 -1.52 -14.45 10.14
C MET A 155 -1.50 -13.01 9.65
N ILE A 156 -2.67 -12.44 9.44
CA ILE A 156 -2.86 -11.06 8.98
C ILE A 156 -3.97 -10.40 9.79
N ASN A 157 -3.94 -9.08 9.86
CA ASN A 157 -5.07 -8.31 10.37
C ASN A 157 -6.17 -8.30 9.30
N TRP A 158 -7.37 -8.69 9.70
CA TRP A 158 -8.53 -8.82 8.82
C TRP A 158 -9.70 -8.00 9.33
N CYS A 159 -10.27 -7.15 8.47
CA CYS A 159 -11.49 -6.42 8.79
C CYS A 159 -12.71 -7.21 8.30
N PRO A 160 -13.56 -7.74 9.21
CA PRO A 160 -14.75 -8.50 8.83
C PRO A 160 -15.82 -7.64 8.17
N ASN A 161 -15.84 -6.34 8.44
CA ASN A 161 -16.78 -5.41 7.83
C ASN A 161 -16.40 -5.09 6.38
N CYS A 162 -15.13 -4.76 6.13
CA CYS A 162 -14.61 -4.46 4.79
C CYS A 162 -14.31 -5.74 3.99
N LYS A 163 -14.23 -6.90 4.66
CA LYS A 163 -13.87 -8.20 4.07
C LYS A 163 -12.55 -8.16 3.32
N THR A 164 -11.54 -7.51 3.91
CA THR A 164 -10.20 -7.37 3.36
C THR A 164 -9.15 -7.41 4.47
N SER A 165 -7.90 -7.71 4.08
CA SER A 165 -6.75 -7.50 4.94
C SER A 165 -6.50 -6.01 5.13
N ILE A 166 -5.99 -5.66 6.31
CA ILE A 166 -5.59 -4.30 6.66
C ILE A 166 -4.13 -4.30 7.12
N SER A 167 -3.46 -3.17 6.97
CA SER A 167 -2.08 -3.00 7.44
C SER A 167 -2.04 -2.77 8.96
N ASP A 168 -0.87 -2.99 9.57
CA ASP A 168 -0.68 -2.78 11.01
C ASP A 168 -0.93 -1.32 11.41
N ILE A 169 -0.66 -0.37 10.50
CA ILE A 169 -0.89 1.06 10.75
C ILE A 169 -2.37 1.41 10.85
N GLU A 170 -3.25 0.61 10.22
CA GLU A 170 -4.71 0.79 10.24
C GLU A 170 -5.37 0.11 11.44
N CYS A 171 -4.59 -0.60 12.28
CA CYS A 171 -5.08 -1.27 13.47
C CYS A 171 -4.93 -0.34 14.68
N GLU A 172 -6.02 -0.05 15.35
CA GLU A 172 -6.04 0.62 16.64
C GLU A 172 -6.16 -0.44 17.73
N TYR A 173 -5.25 -0.38 18.71
CA TYR A 173 -5.21 -1.32 19.81
C TYR A 173 -5.87 -0.69 21.02
N GLU A 174 -6.85 -1.39 21.58
CA GLU A 174 -7.55 -1.00 22.81
C GLU A 174 -7.28 -2.03 23.90
N GLU A 175 -7.01 -1.57 25.12
CA GLU A 175 -6.92 -2.43 26.27
C GLU A 175 -8.32 -2.86 26.68
N GLN A 176 -8.50 -4.17 26.83
CA GLN A 176 -9.75 -4.77 27.29
C GLN A 176 -9.46 -5.72 28.46
N ASP A 177 -10.30 -5.66 29.47
CA ASP A 177 -10.25 -6.64 30.56
C ASP A 177 -10.58 -8.03 30.00
N GLY A 178 -9.72 -9.00 30.30
CA GLY A 178 -9.83 -10.36 29.80
C GLY A 178 -9.39 -11.37 30.86
N PHE A 179 -9.54 -12.64 30.53
CA PHE A 179 -9.15 -13.76 31.40
C PHE A 179 -8.21 -14.68 30.67
N PHE A 180 -7.32 -15.34 31.42
CA PHE A 180 -6.58 -16.49 30.96
C PHE A 180 -7.37 -17.74 31.29
N TRP A 181 -7.70 -18.51 30.26
CA TRP A 181 -8.40 -19.78 30.38
C TRP A 181 -7.38 -20.91 30.39
N HIS A 182 -7.32 -21.65 31.48
CA HIS A 182 -6.41 -22.79 31.63
C HIS A 182 -7.09 -24.05 31.10
N ILE A 183 -6.44 -24.75 30.18
CA ILE A 183 -6.96 -25.92 29.50
C ILE A 183 -5.97 -27.06 29.69
N ASN A 184 -6.43 -28.20 30.20
CA ASN A 184 -5.64 -29.39 30.41
C ASN A 184 -5.81 -30.37 29.25
N TYR A 185 -4.74 -30.64 28.52
CA TYR A 185 -4.70 -31.66 27.47
C TYR A 185 -4.13 -32.95 28.04
N PRO A 186 -4.92 -34.05 28.13
CA PRO A 186 -4.44 -35.31 28.67
C PRO A 186 -3.38 -35.92 27.77
N LEU A 187 -2.36 -36.55 28.38
CA LEU A 187 -1.37 -37.33 27.67
C LEU A 187 -1.98 -38.65 27.21
N ALA A 188 -1.55 -39.15 26.04
CA ALA A 188 -2.10 -40.37 25.44
C ALA A 188 -1.84 -41.62 26.28
N ASP A 189 -0.80 -41.64 27.09
CA ASP A 189 -0.42 -42.74 27.98
C ASP A 189 -1.14 -42.69 29.34
N GLY A 190 -1.96 -41.63 29.58
CA GLY A 190 -2.70 -41.47 30.82
C GLY A 190 -1.82 -41.04 32.02
N SER A 191 -0.54 -40.71 31.83
CA SER A 191 0.39 -40.35 32.90
C SER A 191 0.15 -38.96 33.49
N GLY A 192 -0.65 -38.09 32.83
CA GLY A 192 -0.91 -36.74 33.26
C GLY A 192 -1.56 -35.88 32.18
N PHE A 193 -1.33 -34.60 32.27
CA PHE A 193 -1.81 -33.63 31.29
C PHE A 193 -0.79 -32.52 31.07
N VAL A 194 -0.92 -31.82 29.94
CA VAL A 194 -0.21 -30.57 29.64
C VAL A 194 -1.21 -29.42 29.81
N GLU A 195 -0.90 -28.49 30.68
CA GLU A 195 -1.70 -27.30 30.88
C GLU A 195 -1.22 -26.19 29.94
N ILE A 196 -2.16 -25.57 29.24
CA ILE A 196 -1.93 -24.34 28.48
C ILE A 196 -2.83 -23.22 29.02
N ALA A 197 -2.45 -21.97 28.76
CA ALA A 197 -3.29 -20.82 29.05
C ALA A 197 -3.51 -20.00 27.77
N THR A 198 -4.76 -19.61 27.54
CA THR A 198 -5.15 -18.82 26.38
C THR A 198 -6.13 -17.73 26.77
N THR A 199 -6.08 -16.59 26.09
CA THR A 199 -7.09 -15.54 26.18
C THR A 199 -8.30 -15.80 25.27
N ARG A 200 -8.21 -16.77 24.37
CA ARG A 200 -9.23 -17.12 23.37
C ARG A 200 -9.59 -18.59 23.42
N PRO A 201 -10.43 -19.00 24.37
CA PRO A 201 -10.79 -20.42 24.57
C PRO A 201 -11.53 -21.03 23.37
N GLU A 202 -12.12 -20.21 22.50
CA GLU A 202 -12.79 -20.66 21.29
C GLU A 202 -11.83 -21.34 20.29
N THR A 203 -10.53 -21.08 20.38
CA THR A 203 -9.53 -21.71 19.50
C THR A 203 -9.34 -23.19 19.78
N LEU A 204 -9.73 -23.69 20.96
CA LEU A 204 -9.66 -25.09 21.39
C LEU A 204 -10.22 -26.06 20.32
N LEU A 205 -11.31 -25.68 19.66
CA LEU A 205 -11.96 -26.51 18.65
C LEU A 205 -11.14 -26.68 17.37
N GLY A 206 -10.12 -25.84 17.16
CA GLY A 206 -9.22 -25.89 16.03
C GLY A 206 -7.83 -26.43 16.36
N ASP A 207 -7.57 -26.77 17.63
CA ASP A 207 -6.24 -27.23 18.05
C ASP A 207 -5.94 -28.63 17.50
N SER A 208 -4.84 -28.74 16.76
CA SER A 208 -4.38 -30.00 16.19
C SER A 208 -3.10 -30.52 16.86
N ALA A 209 -2.36 -29.67 17.54
CA ALA A 209 -1.12 -30.01 18.23
C ALA A 209 -0.75 -28.94 19.27
N LEU A 210 0.05 -29.34 20.26
CA LEU A 210 0.69 -28.45 21.24
C LEU A 210 2.18 -28.37 20.92
N ALA A 211 2.72 -27.16 20.84
CA ALA A 211 4.15 -26.92 20.72
C ALA A 211 4.71 -26.41 22.05
N LEU A 212 5.63 -27.13 22.62
CA LEU A 212 6.27 -26.81 23.89
C LEU A 212 7.75 -26.46 23.65
N SER A 213 8.22 -25.44 24.39
CA SER A 213 9.64 -25.12 24.41
C SER A 213 10.36 -26.03 25.40
N LEU A 214 11.40 -26.74 24.95
CA LEU A 214 12.20 -27.63 25.78
C LEU A 214 12.90 -26.89 26.93
N ILE A 215 13.25 -25.62 26.76
CA ILE A 215 13.88 -24.83 27.83
C ILE A 215 12.92 -24.48 28.96
N HIS A 216 11.61 -24.51 28.71
CA HIS A 216 10.59 -24.26 29.73
C HIS A 216 10.14 -25.55 30.46
N ILE A 217 10.47 -26.72 29.91
CA ILE A 217 10.18 -28.00 30.57
C ILE A 217 11.15 -28.26 31.73
N SER A 218 12.37 -27.71 31.67
CA SER A 218 13.39 -27.90 32.71
C SER A 218 13.32 -26.92 33.88
N GLU A 219 12.45 -25.91 33.81
CA GLU A 219 12.17 -24.97 34.89
C GLU A 219 10.71 -25.04 35.34
N PRO A 220 10.34 -26.02 36.13
CA PRO A 220 9.03 -26.02 36.72
C PRO A 220 8.95 -24.85 37.70
N THR A 221 8.00 -23.98 37.53
CA THR A 221 7.47 -23.06 38.58
C THR A 221 7.92 -21.62 38.65
N ARG A 222 8.75 -21.08 37.80
CA ARG A 222 9.09 -19.64 37.93
C ARG A 222 8.38 -18.67 36.98
N HIS A 223 7.62 -19.14 36.01
CA HIS A 223 6.93 -18.26 35.06
C HIS A 223 5.40 -18.30 35.13
N ALA A 224 4.85 -18.91 36.16
CA ALA A 224 3.40 -18.80 36.46
C ALA A 224 3.04 -17.52 37.22
N GLN A 225 3.95 -16.58 37.35
CA GLN A 225 3.70 -15.26 37.91
C GLN A 225 4.05 -14.20 36.89
N ILE A 226 3.16 -13.99 35.94
CA ILE A 226 2.98 -12.69 35.29
C ILE A 226 1.68 -12.14 35.85
N SER A 227 1.84 -11.33 36.89
CA SER A 227 0.82 -10.43 37.40
C SER A 227 0.51 -9.35 36.37
#